data_69660654d6b8e34fe51eeb2b5e1bb42f
#
_entry.id   69660654d6b8e34fe51eeb2b5e1bb42f
#
_cell.length_a   1.000
_cell.length_b   1.000
_cell.length_c   1.000
_cell.angle_alpha   90.00
_cell.angle_beta   90.00
_cell.angle_gamma   90.00
#
_symmetry.space_group_name_H-M   'P 1'
#
loop_
_entity.id
_entity.type
_entity.pdbx_description
1 polymer ?
#
loop_
_entity_poly.entity_id
_entity_poly.type
_entity_poly.pdbx_seq_one_letter_code
_entity_poly.pdbx_strand_id
1 'polypeptide(L)'
;MRRAGLALALSFGGLVTLHMQDSARPASVAENQPIVVAQGAAPRPQADLGARTVDDVFREFTTEWVRTNPDLARRTRYLAGEEQDRLERQLTPWTEAWRRSRIELARRGLAEIQSLDRAAINDAQRVSADVMQWQLQTIIDGEPYYDDSFPLQQFDGANVYLVEALVVVHPLRTTRDAENYVAALGQVAARMEEAMAEARRRAANGVLPPNFILRATIAQMRGFIAHPPAQNPFVATFAQKMAAIFALSDPERAQLQAQAEQIVQSEIYPAWRSAIALLESQLPIATDDAGLWRLNNGPAAYAYFLRRSTTTDMTPDQIHELGLRQVETIDRQMDQVLRRLGRNDGSVKDRIDQLRQDTTYPSPGSDESRSQVMRDIEAILRDAEKRATLLFDKTPKAPVVAQPFPRFREANAAASYSTPPGDGSRPGLFQFPLRRDWMTKVGLRSIVYHETVPGHHFDLALGVENKVLPAFRRLGIFGGVAARVEGWGLYAERLAAESGWYEDDPEGQLGQLYWEQFRARRLVVDTGIHAKHWTRQQAIDYGIEAAEVERYVVWPGQACSYMIGELRIIELREKAETALGS
;
A
#
# COMPACT_ATOMS: atom_id res chain seq x y z
N MET A 1 17.79 18.52 32.40
CA MET A 1 18.11 17.08 32.28
C MET A 1 17.98 16.72 30.82
N ARG A 2 19.09 16.45 30.14
CA ARG A 2 19.07 16.10 28.69
C ARG A 2 18.59 14.66 28.57
N ARG A 3 17.40 14.45 28.01
CA ARG A 3 16.94 13.13 27.62
C ARG A 3 17.64 12.78 26.30
N ALA A 4 18.41 11.73 26.30
CA ALA A 4 18.94 11.12 25.08
C ALA A 4 17.76 10.48 24.33
N GLY A 5 17.34 11.09 23.22
CA GLY A 5 16.38 10.51 22.31
C GLY A 5 17.04 9.38 21.50
N LEU A 6 16.64 8.16 21.75
CA LEU A 6 17.10 7.00 21.00
C LEU A 6 16.29 6.94 19.70
N ALA A 7 16.87 7.39 18.60
CA ALA A 7 16.30 7.20 17.27
C ALA A 7 16.58 5.78 16.80
N LEU A 8 15.61 4.88 16.97
CA LEU A 8 15.67 3.53 16.42
C LEU A 8 15.26 3.56 14.96
N ALA A 9 16.22 3.75 14.06
CA ALA A 9 16.03 3.43 12.66
C ALA A 9 16.00 1.90 12.53
N LEU A 10 14.81 1.32 12.48
CA LEU A 10 14.60 -0.08 12.14
C LEU A 10 14.89 -0.32 10.65
N SER A 11 16.11 -0.06 10.24
CA SER A 11 16.73 -0.70 9.09
C SER A 11 17.51 -1.90 9.64
N PHE A 12 17.02 -3.10 9.39
CA PHE A 12 17.80 -4.31 9.66
C PHE A 12 19.11 -4.26 8.87
N GLY A 13 20.21 -3.93 9.55
CA GLY A 13 21.54 -3.93 8.97
C GLY A 13 22.56 -3.51 10.04
N GLY A 14 23.50 -4.39 10.31
CA GLY A 14 24.40 -4.46 11.45
C GLY A 14 25.18 -3.20 11.83
N LEU A 15 25.53 -3.14 13.10
CA LEU A 15 26.51 -2.25 13.69
C LEU A 15 27.88 -2.41 13.05
N VAL A 16 28.45 -1.30 12.57
CA VAL A 16 29.89 -1.17 12.32
C VAL A 16 30.38 -0.01 13.17
N THR A 17 31.19 -0.34 14.17
CA THR A 17 31.96 0.61 14.98
C THR A 17 33.12 1.17 14.17
N LEU A 18 33.16 2.47 13.96
CA LEU A 18 34.33 3.18 13.42
C LEU A 18 35.08 3.88 14.54
N HIS A 19 36.36 3.53 14.70
CA HIS A 19 37.35 4.31 15.48
C HIS A 19 37.82 5.49 14.63
N MET A 20 37.71 6.69 15.17
CA MET A 20 38.41 7.88 14.69
C MET A 20 39.85 7.90 15.16
N GLN A 21 40.77 8.14 14.25
CA GLN A 21 42.05 8.80 14.57
C GLN A 21 42.33 9.91 13.56
N ASP A 22 42.64 11.04 14.14
CA ASP A 22 42.94 12.33 13.55
C ASP A 22 44.43 12.37 13.13
N SER A 23 44.76 12.97 11.97
CA SER A 23 45.98 13.79 11.86
C SER A 23 46.19 14.40 10.46
N ALA A 24 46.73 15.58 10.50
CA ALA A 24 46.87 16.70 9.58
C ALA A 24 47.73 16.49 8.33
N ARG A 25 47.50 17.40 7.35
CA ARG A 25 48.30 17.74 6.14
C ARG A 25 49.72 18.27 6.48
N PRO A 26 50.66 18.41 5.52
CA PRO A 26 50.57 19.22 4.30
C PRO A 26 51.29 18.70 3.03
N ALA A 27 51.11 19.49 1.95
CA ALA A 27 51.60 19.33 0.58
C ALA A 27 53.12 19.54 0.37
N SER A 28 53.68 18.93 -0.69
CA SER A 28 54.65 19.60 -1.61
C SER A 28 55.08 18.74 -2.81
N VAL A 29 54.97 19.38 -4.00
CA VAL A 29 55.93 19.45 -5.14
C VAL A 29 56.36 18.20 -5.90
N ALA A 30 56.19 18.31 -7.22
CA ALA A 30 56.59 17.44 -8.32
C ALA A 30 58.11 17.32 -8.50
N GLU A 31 58.56 16.16 -8.96
CA GLU A 31 59.79 16.04 -9.82
C GLU A 31 59.68 14.87 -10.79
N ASN A 32 60.17 15.12 -12.03
CA ASN A 32 60.24 14.21 -13.18
C ASN A 32 61.38 13.20 -13.08
N GLN A 33 61.19 12.00 -13.65
CA GLN A 33 62.06 11.22 -14.56
C GLN A 33 62.05 9.71 -14.28
N PRO A 34 62.51 8.83 -15.13
CA PRO A 34 62.29 8.64 -16.57
C PRO A 34 61.71 7.24 -16.93
N ILE A 35 61.34 7.09 -18.20
CA ILE A 35 60.81 5.87 -18.80
C ILE A 35 61.87 4.76 -18.78
N VAL A 36 61.54 3.62 -18.16
CA VAL A 36 62.27 2.34 -18.36
C VAL A 36 61.30 1.35 -19.04
N VAL A 37 61.66 0.96 -20.25
CA VAL A 37 61.03 -0.13 -21.00
C VAL A 37 61.42 -1.45 -20.32
N ALA A 38 60.47 -2.18 -19.78
CA ALA A 38 60.65 -3.54 -19.29
C ALA A 38 59.76 -4.51 -20.06
N GLN A 39 60.39 -5.50 -20.57
CA GLN A 39 59.89 -6.64 -21.35
C GLN A 39 58.99 -7.55 -20.48
N GLY A 40 58.08 -8.25 -21.16
CA GLY A 40 57.43 -9.46 -20.65
C GLY A 40 56.03 -9.22 -20.06
N ALA A 41 55.00 -9.21 -20.93
CA ALA A 41 53.63 -9.35 -20.49
C ALA A 41 53.43 -10.76 -19.91
N ALA A 42 53.25 -10.81 -18.59
CA ALA A 42 52.66 -11.99 -17.94
C ALA A 42 51.24 -12.17 -18.49
N PRO A 43 50.74 -13.41 -18.67
CA PRO A 43 49.36 -13.62 -19.09
C PRO A 43 48.41 -12.96 -18.05
N ARG A 44 47.52 -12.11 -18.55
CA ARG A 44 46.40 -11.58 -17.73
C ARG A 44 45.70 -12.80 -17.13
N PRO A 45 45.39 -12.79 -15.80
CA PRO A 45 44.52 -13.80 -15.26
C PRO A 45 43.22 -13.75 -16.08
N GLN A 46 42.80 -14.88 -16.62
CA GLN A 46 41.43 -15.05 -17.07
C GLN A 46 40.55 -14.58 -15.91
N ALA A 47 39.69 -13.59 -16.16
CA ALA A 47 38.68 -13.23 -15.23
C ALA A 47 37.89 -14.51 -14.93
N ASP A 48 38.10 -15.04 -13.74
CA ASP A 48 37.21 -16.02 -13.16
C ASP A 48 35.83 -15.41 -13.31
N LEU A 49 34.95 -16.03 -14.10
CA LEU A 49 33.55 -15.69 -14.16
C LEU A 49 33.02 -16.04 -12.77
N GLY A 50 33.13 -15.07 -11.85
CA GLY A 50 33.00 -15.23 -10.42
C GLY A 50 31.73 -15.99 -10.07
N ALA A 51 31.86 -16.88 -9.09
CA ALA A 51 30.71 -17.61 -8.55
C ALA A 51 29.54 -16.65 -8.31
N ARG A 52 28.36 -17.01 -8.82
CA ARG A 52 27.11 -16.23 -8.72
C ARG A 52 26.87 -15.81 -7.26
N THR A 53 26.81 -14.52 -7.00
CA THR A 53 26.63 -13.97 -5.65
C THR A 53 25.16 -14.01 -5.22
N VAL A 54 24.88 -13.90 -3.93
CA VAL A 54 23.49 -13.79 -3.43
C VAL A 54 22.78 -12.55 -3.99
N ASP A 55 23.50 -11.45 -4.21
CA ASP A 55 22.92 -10.23 -4.80
C ASP A 55 22.58 -10.43 -6.28
N ASP A 56 23.32 -11.30 -7.01
CA ASP A 56 22.94 -11.72 -8.35
C ASP A 56 21.67 -12.54 -8.34
N VAL A 57 21.52 -13.48 -7.39
CA VAL A 57 20.28 -14.25 -7.21
C VAL A 57 19.09 -13.32 -6.98
N PHE A 58 19.21 -12.39 -6.04
CA PHE A 58 18.15 -11.41 -5.78
C PHE A 58 17.80 -10.60 -7.03
N ARG A 59 18.79 -10.09 -7.75
CA ARG A 59 18.58 -9.26 -8.94
C ARG A 59 17.94 -10.03 -10.07
N GLU A 60 18.46 -11.20 -10.41
CA GLU A 60 18.03 -12.02 -11.54
C GLU A 60 16.60 -12.52 -11.32
N PHE A 61 16.32 -13.06 -10.15
CA PHE A 61 14.97 -13.51 -9.82
C PHE A 61 13.97 -12.35 -9.76
N THR A 62 14.36 -11.20 -9.19
CA THR A 62 13.53 -9.99 -9.20
C THR A 62 13.20 -9.57 -10.64
N THR A 63 14.18 -9.60 -11.53
CA THR A 63 14.02 -9.24 -12.94
C THR A 63 13.06 -10.19 -13.64
N GLU A 64 13.20 -11.50 -13.46
CA GLU A 64 12.30 -12.50 -14.02
C GLU A 64 10.88 -12.33 -13.49
N TRP A 65 10.74 -12.08 -12.19
CA TRP A 65 9.44 -11.84 -11.55
C TRP A 65 8.70 -10.63 -12.13
N VAL A 66 9.40 -9.53 -12.35
CA VAL A 66 8.84 -8.31 -12.94
C VAL A 66 8.47 -8.51 -14.41
N ARG A 67 9.32 -9.20 -15.20
CA ARG A 67 9.09 -9.49 -16.63
C ARG A 67 7.77 -10.19 -16.92
N THR A 68 7.29 -10.98 -16.00
CA THR A 68 6.04 -11.75 -16.14
C THR A 68 4.82 -11.02 -15.58
N ASN A 69 4.96 -9.76 -15.12
CA ASN A 69 3.86 -8.97 -14.55
C ASN A 69 3.91 -7.52 -15.06
N PRO A 70 3.23 -7.21 -16.18
CA PRO A 70 3.20 -5.87 -16.77
C PRO A 70 2.80 -4.75 -15.82
N ASP A 71 1.78 -4.98 -14.98
CA ASP A 71 1.31 -3.94 -14.05
C ASP A 71 2.31 -3.69 -12.91
N LEU A 72 3.03 -4.73 -12.48
CA LEU A 72 4.13 -4.58 -11.53
C LEU A 72 5.30 -3.78 -12.16
N ALA A 73 5.65 -4.07 -13.41
CA ALA A 73 6.66 -3.32 -14.15
C ALA A 73 6.28 -1.83 -14.25
N ARG A 74 5.03 -1.54 -14.63
CA ARG A 74 4.48 -0.18 -14.70
C ARG A 74 4.54 0.55 -13.36
N ARG A 75 4.13 -0.11 -12.29
CA ARG A 75 4.09 0.46 -10.93
C ARG A 75 5.48 0.77 -10.39
N THR A 76 6.42 -0.16 -10.56
CA THR A 76 7.75 -0.08 -9.95
C THR A 76 8.79 0.62 -10.81
N ARG A 77 8.61 0.63 -12.13
CA ARG A 77 9.58 1.09 -13.13
C ARG A 77 10.98 0.52 -12.87
N TYR A 78 11.00 -0.76 -12.55
CA TYR A 78 12.21 -1.48 -12.21
C TYR A 78 13.11 -1.75 -13.43
N LEU A 79 12.49 -2.03 -14.57
CA LEU A 79 13.16 -2.21 -15.85
C LEU A 79 13.36 -0.84 -16.54
N ALA A 80 14.08 -0.82 -17.65
CA ALA A 80 14.38 0.39 -18.41
C ALA A 80 14.34 0.14 -19.92
N GLY A 81 14.30 1.23 -20.71
CA GLY A 81 14.36 1.20 -22.18
C GLY A 81 13.21 0.40 -22.81
N GLU A 82 13.53 -0.26 -23.92
CA GLU A 82 12.53 -0.99 -24.73
C GLU A 82 11.80 -2.10 -23.97
N GLU A 83 12.46 -2.73 -23.00
CA GLU A 83 11.83 -3.77 -22.20
C GLU A 83 10.72 -3.21 -21.29
N GLN A 84 10.98 -2.08 -20.63
CA GLN A 84 9.98 -1.38 -19.83
C GLN A 84 8.81 -0.91 -20.72
N ASP A 85 9.10 -0.27 -21.85
CA ASP A 85 8.11 0.18 -22.82
C ASP A 85 7.21 -0.95 -23.31
N ARG A 86 7.80 -2.10 -23.64
CA ARG A 86 7.04 -3.28 -24.08
C ARG A 86 6.03 -3.75 -23.01
N LEU A 87 6.42 -3.72 -21.73
CA LEU A 87 5.53 -4.13 -20.63
C LEU A 87 4.48 -3.06 -20.33
N GLU A 88 4.80 -1.78 -20.45
CA GLU A 88 3.84 -0.70 -20.25
C GLU A 88 2.71 -0.67 -21.28
N ARG A 89 2.92 -1.29 -22.44
CA ARG A 89 1.87 -1.52 -23.47
C ARG A 89 0.90 -2.65 -23.11
N GLN A 90 1.14 -3.40 -22.04
CA GLN A 90 0.40 -4.61 -21.67
C GLN A 90 -0.29 -4.43 -20.30
N LEU A 91 -1.34 -5.22 -20.09
CA LEU A 91 -1.99 -5.41 -18.79
C LEU A 91 -1.77 -6.86 -18.34
N THR A 92 -1.63 -7.05 -17.04
CA THR A 92 -1.46 -8.38 -16.45
C THR A 92 -2.69 -9.25 -16.69
N PRO A 93 -2.52 -10.51 -17.18
CA PRO A 93 -3.65 -11.43 -17.35
C PRO A 93 -4.35 -11.80 -16.05
N TRP A 94 -5.64 -12.04 -16.12
CA TRP A 94 -6.47 -12.53 -15.02
C TRP A 94 -6.78 -14.03 -15.12
N THR A 95 -6.00 -14.78 -15.90
CA THR A 95 -6.23 -16.21 -16.16
C THR A 95 -5.62 -17.12 -15.09
N GLU A 96 -6.23 -18.28 -14.87
CA GLU A 96 -5.67 -19.34 -14.03
C GLU A 96 -4.29 -19.77 -14.52
N ALA A 97 -4.06 -19.87 -15.83
CA ALA A 97 -2.76 -20.22 -16.40
C ALA A 97 -1.65 -19.25 -15.98
N TRP A 98 -1.93 -17.93 -16.00
CA TRP A 98 -0.97 -16.94 -15.53
C TRP A 98 -0.71 -17.10 -14.02
N ARG A 99 -1.75 -17.27 -13.21
CA ARG A 99 -1.59 -17.49 -11.76
C ARG A 99 -0.72 -18.71 -11.46
N ARG A 100 -1.01 -19.85 -12.15
CA ARG A 100 -0.23 -21.08 -12.00
C ARG A 100 1.24 -20.86 -12.36
N SER A 101 1.54 -20.15 -13.44
CA SER A 101 2.92 -19.81 -13.80
C SER A 101 3.63 -18.97 -12.75
N ARG A 102 2.90 -18.08 -12.05
CA ARG A 102 3.45 -17.29 -10.92
C ARG A 102 3.79 -18.17 -9.71
N ILE A 103 2.96 -19.16 -9.40
CA ILE A 103 3.23 -20.10 -8.31
C ILE A 103 4.45 -20.96 -8.63
N GLU A 104 4.55 -21.47 -9.86
CA GLU A 104 5.74 -22.23 -10.31
C GLU A 104 7.02 -21.38 -10.25
N LEU A 105 6.94 -20.11 -10.64
CA LEU A 105 8.04 -19.17 -10.50
C LEU A 105 8.41 -18.97 -9.03
N ALA A 106 7.42 -18.82 -8.13
CA ALA A 106 7.66 -18.70 -6.70
C ALA A 106 8.36 -19.96 -6.12
N ARG A 107 7.94 -21.16 -6.53
CA ARG A 107 8.59 -22.43 -6.11
C ARG A 107 10.05 -22.49 -6.53
N ARG A 108 10.35 -22.10 -7.78
CA ARG A 108 11.75 -22.04 -8.26
C ARG A 108 12.59 -21.07 -7.44
N GLY A 109 12.09 -19.84 -7.24
CA GLY A 109 12.79 -18.84 -6.44
C GLY A 109 12.98 -19.26 -4.99
N LEU A 110 11.98 -19.91 -4.38
CA LEU A 110 12.10 -20.46 -3.03
C LEU A 110 13.20 -21.51 -2.95
N ALA A 111 13.23 -22.48 -3.87
CA ALA A 111 14.27 -23.51 -3.90
C ALA A 111 15.67 -22.88 -4.07
N GLU A 112 15.79 -21.85 -4.90
CA GLU A 112 17.05 -21.14 -5.11
C GLU A 112 17.53 -20.43 -3.83
N ILE A 113 16.65 -19.70 -3.14
CA ILE A 113 16.97 -19.02 -1.86
C ILE A 113 17.33 -20.04 -0.76
N GLN A 114 16.67 -21.19 -0.72
CA GLN A 114 16.96 -22.24 0.25
C GLN A 114 18.31 -22.93 -0.02
N SER A 115 18.80 -22.92 -1.25
CA SER A 115 20.10 -23.50 -1.61
C SER A 115 21.31 -22.63 -1.28
N LEU A 116 21.09 -21.37 -0.85
CA LEU A 116 22.18 -20.45 -0.53
C LEU A 116 22.99 -20.91 0.69
N ASP A 117 24.31 -20.83 0.59
CA ASP A 117 25.19 -21.00 1.76
C ASP A 117 25.05 -19.79 2.70
N ARG A 118 24.29 -20.00 3.77
CA ARG A 118 23.99 -18.97 4.78
C ARG A 118 25.23 -18.50 5.55
N ALA A 119 26.30 -19.30 5.59
CA ALA A 119 27.54 -18.94 6.26
C ALA A 119 28.39 -17.99 5.40
N ALA A 120 28.24 -18.06 4.07
CA ALA A 120 28.98 -17.25 3.12
C ALA A 120 28.45 -15.82 2.91
N ILE A 121 27.28 -15.48 3.48
CA ILE A 121 26.61 -14.19 3.29
C ILE A 121 26.55 -13.38 4.59
N ASN A 122 26.53 -12.03 4.47
CA ASN A 122 26.47 -11.12 5.62
C ASN A 122 25.05 -11.04 6.22
N ASP A 123 24.93 -10.40 7.40
CA ASP A 123 23.65 -10.30 8.13
C ASP A 123 22.55 -9.62 7.31
N ALA A 124 22.85 -8.53 6.60
CA ALA A 124 21.87 -7.83 5.77
C ALA A 124 21.36 -8.69 4.61
N GLN A 125 22.23 -9.50 4.02
CA GLN A 125 21.90 -10.47 2.98
C GLN A 125 21.09 -11.63 3.56
N ARG A 126 21.42 -12.13 4.78
CA ARG A 126 20.64 -13.15 5.49
C ARG A 126 19.21 -12.68 5.73
N VAL A 127 19.04 -11.48 6.28
CA VAL A 127 17.72 -10.88 6.48
C VAL A 127 16.96 -10.72 5.16
N SER A 128 17.65 -10.31 4.08
CA SER A 128 17.00 -10.18 2.77
C SER A 128 16.57 -11.54 2.21
N ALA A 129 17.36 -12.58 2.39
CA ALA A 129 17.01 -13.94 2.00
C ALA A 129 15.82 -14.49 2.82
N ASP A 130 15.77 -14.22 4.14
CA ASP A 130 14.65 -14.62 5.00
C ASP A 130 13.35 -13.94 4.57
N VAL A 131 13.40 -12.63 4.28
CA VAL A 131 12.23 -11.88 3.78
C VAL A 131 11.76 -12.44 2.44
N MET A 132 12.66 -12.70 1.49
CA MET A 132 12.30 -13.28 0.20
C MET A 132 11.72 -14.68 0.35
N GLN A 133 12.35 -15.53 1.17
CA GLN A 133 11.85 -16.86 1.48
C GLN A 133 10.43 -16.81 2.04
N TRP A 134 10.18 -15.95 3.04
CA TRP A 134 8.86 -15.79 3.64
C TRP A 134 7.81 -15.32 2.62
N GLN A 135 8.16 -14.33 1.79
CA GLN A 135 7.24 -13.82 0.77
C GLN A 135 6.88 -14.86 -0.28
N LEU A 136 7.87 -15.59 -0.80
CA LEU A 136 7.65 -16.65 -1.79
C LEU A 136 6.88 -17.83 -1.21
N GLN A 137 7.20 -18.25 0.02
CA GLN A 137 6.45 -19.28 0.73
C GLN A 137 4.98 -18.86 0.94
N THR A 138 4.75 -17.62 1.36
CA THR A 138 3.39 -17.08 1.54
C THR A 138 2.59 -17.10 0.23
N ILE A 139 3.22 -16.79 -0.90
CA ILE A 139 2.59 -16.88 -2.23
C ILE A 139 2.19 -18.33 -2.54
N ILE A 140 3.08 -19.29 -2.28
CA ILE A 140 2.84 -20.72 -2.51
C ILE A 140 1.74 -21.25 -1.59
N ASP A 141 1.78 -20.92 -0.30
CA ASP A 141 0.79 -21.32 0.69
C ASP A 141 -0.62 -20.80 0.38
N GLY A 142 -0.69 -19.71 -0.38
CA GLY A 142 -1.95 -19.12 -0.83
C GLY A 142 -2.63 -19.84 -1.99
N GLU A 143 -1.94 -20.77 -2.67
CA GLU A 143 -2.49 -21.45 -3.85
C GLU A 143 -3.84 -22.13 -3.63
N PRO A 144 -4.08 -22.88 -2.51
CA PRO A 144 -5.36 -23.53 -2.25
C PRO A 144 -6.52 -22.55 -2.02
N TYR A 145 -6.23 -21.30 -1.63
CA TYR A 145 -7.21 -20.28 -1.24
C TYR A 145 -7.40 -19.21 -2.29
N TYR A 146 -6.77 -19.36 -3.45
CA TYR A 146 -6.79 -18.34 -4.49
C TYR A 146 -8.21 -18.06 -5.00
N ASP A 147 -9.04 -19.08 -5.03
CA ASP A 147 -10.41 -19.00 -5.52
C ASP A 147 -11.40 -18.46 -4.47
N ASP A 148 -11.00 -18.32 -3.23
CA ASP A 148 -11.83 -17.80 -2.12
C ASP A 148 -11.93 -16.25 -2.13
N SER A 149 -11.64 -15.62 -3.27
CA SER A 149 -11.75 -14.18 -3.50
C SER A 149 -12.69 -13.86 -4.67
N PHE A 150 -13.11 -12.60 -4.80
CA PHE A 150 -14.06 -12.18 -5.81
C PHE A 150 -13.38 -11.39 -6.93
N PRO A 151 -13.36 -11.91 -8.19
CA PRO A 151 -12.72 -11.23 -9.31
C PRO A 151 -13.30 -9.87 -9.66
N LEU A 152 -14.59 -9.67 -9.37
CA LEU A 152 -15.32 -8.41 -9.54
C LEU A 152 -15.92 -8.01 -8.20
N GLN A 153 -15.47 -6.89 -7.66
CA GLN A 153 -15.97 -6.30 -6.42
C GLN A 153 -15.55 -4.82 -6.32
N GLN A 154 -16.16 -4.06 -5.45
CA GLN A 154 -16.09 -2.60 -5.42
C GLN A 154 -14.76 -2.03 -4.91
N PHE A 155 -13.87 -2.82 -4.32
CA PHE A 155 -12.66 -2.33 -3.66
C PHE A 155 -11.39 -2.48 -4.53
N ASP A 156 -11.07 -3.70 -4.98
CA ASP A 156 -9.91 -4.02 -5.82
C ASP A 156 -10.18 -5.08 -6.89
N GLY A 157 -11.45 -5.37 -7.20
CA GLY A 157 -11.81 -6.22 -8.32
C GLY A 157 -11.29 -5.67 -9.66
N ALA A 158 -11.30 -6.49 -10.71
CA ALA A 158 -10.83 -6.08 -12.04
C ALA A 158 -11.45 -4.76 -12.53
N ASN A 159 -12.72 -4.52 -12.19
CA ASN A 159 -13.44 -3.27 -12.47
C ASN A 159 -12.83 -2.02 -11.83
N VAL A 160 -12.08 -2.16 -10.76
CA VAL A 160 -11.35 -1.08 -10.06
C VAL A 160 -9.88 -1.07 -10.48
N TYR A 161 -9.24 -2.23 -10.42
CA TYR A 161 -7.81 -2.39 -10.67
C TYR A 161 -7.40 -1.94 -12.09
N LEU A 162 -8.17 -2.30 -13.12
CA LEU A 162 -7.90 -1.90 -14.51
C LEU A 162 -7.95 -0.37 -14.69
N VAL A 163 -8.89 0.28 -13.98
CA VAL A 163 -8.98 1.75 -14.01
C VAL A 163 -7.78 2.37 -13.29
N GLU A 164 -7.43 1.87 -12.12
CA GLU A 164 -6.30 2.39 -11.35
C GLU A 164 -4.97 2.21 -12.08
N ALA A 165 -4.74 1.05 -12.68
CA ALA A 165 -3.51 0.75 -13.43
C ALA A 165 -3.22 1.76 -14.54
N LEU A 166 -4.25 2.29 -15.20
CA LEU A 166 -4.10 3.24 -16.29
C LEU A 166 -4.29 4.70 -15.85
N VAL A 167 -5.34 4.98 -15.09
CA VAL A 167 -5.68 6.37 -14.71
C VAL A 167 -4.72 6.93 -13.66
N VAL A 168 -4.29 6.09 -12.71
CA VAL A 168 -3.45 6.52 -11.57
C VAL A 168 -1.98 6.19 -11.80
N VAL A 169 -1.69 4.92 -12.08
CA VAL A 169 -0.33 4.36 -12.06
C VAL A 169 0.42 4.60 -13.36
N HIS A 170 -0.23 4.54 -14.52
CA HIS A 170 0.45 4.67 -15.81
C HIS A 170 1.11 6.04 -15.95
N PRO A 171 2.43 6.10 -16.29
CA PRO A 171 3.12 7.36 -16.52
C PRO A 171 2.61 8.03 -17.80
N LEU A 172 2.54 9.38 -17.80
CA LEU A 172 2.17 10.18 -18.96
C LEU A 172 3.05 11.44 -19.01
N ARG A 173 4.31 11.24 -19.44
CA ARG A 173 5.36 12.30 -19.46
C ARG A 173 5.96 12.50 -20.84
N THR A 174 5.88 11.48 -21.69
CA THR A 174 6.46 11.44 -23.02
C THR A 174 5.43 11.00 -24.05
N THR A 175 5.69 11.25 -25.34
CA THR A 175 4.88 10.73 -26.45
C THR A 175 4.78 9.19 -26.38
N ARG A 176 5.88 8.53 -26.04
CA ARG A 176 5.91 7.07 -25.88
C ARG A 176 4.98 6.61 -24.76
N ASP A 177 4.95 7.30 -23.62
CA ASP A 177 4.02 6.96 -22.53
C ASP A 177 2.57 7.05 -23.01
N ALA A 178 2.22 8.06 -23.83
CA ALA A 178 0.86 8.21 -24.36
C ALA A 178 0.50 7.11 -25.38
N GLU A 179 1.43 6.72 -26.26
CA GLU A 179 1.25 5.56 -27.15
C GLU A 179 1.09 4.25 -26.36
N ASN A 180 1.91 4.05 -25.33
CA ASN A 180 1.83 2.87 -24.46
C ASN A 180 0.49 2.82 -23.71
N TYR A 181 -0.01 3.98 -23.26
CA TYR A 181 -1.33 4.08 -22.63
C TYR A 181 -2.46 3.56 -23.54
N VAL A 182 -2.54 4.07 -24.77
CA VAL A 182 -3.57 3.66 -25.73
C VAL A 182 -3.46 2.16 -26.06
N ALA A 183 -2.24 1.65 -26.22
CA ALA A 183 -2.00 0.22 -26.45
C ALA A 183 -2.46 -0.67 -25.27
N ALA A 184 -2.22 -0.23 -24.03
CA ALA A 184 -2.69 -0.94 -22.83
C ALA A 184 -4.21 -0.79 -22.66
N LEU A 185 -4.78 0.38 -22.97
CA LEU A 185 -6.23 0.62 -22.94
C LEU A 185 -6.99 -0.34 -23.83
N GLY A 186 -6.47 -0.66 -25.02
CA GLY A 186 -7.04 -1.67 -25.93
C GLY A 186 -7.06 -3.09 -25.37
N GLN A 187 -6.41 -3.38 -24.24
CA GLN A 187 -6.47 -4.69 -23.59
C GLN A 187 -7.49 -4.77 -22.45
N VAL A 188 -8.06 -3.65 -22.02
CA VAL A 188 -8.94 -3.57 -20.84
C VAL A 188 -10.17 -4.48 -21.00
N ALA A 189 -10.81 -4.49 -22.18
CA ALA A 189 -11.97 -5.33 -22.43
C ALA A 189 -11.62 -6.82 -22.32
N ALA A 190 -10.49 -7.26 -22.87
CA ALA A 190 -10.03 -8.64 -22.78
C ALA A 190 -9.73 -9.05 -21.32
N ARG A 191 -9.12 -8.17 -20.52
CA ARG A 191 -8.90 -8.43 -19.08
C ARG A 191 -10.20 -8.53 -18.30
N MET A 192 -11.21 -7.72 -18.66
CA MET A 192 -12.54 -7.82 -18.05
C MET A 192 -13.22 -9.15 -18.41
N GLU A 193 -13.10 -9.61 -19.65
CA GLU A 193 -13.64 -10.94 -20.05
C GLU A 193 -12.98 -12.08 -19.27
N GLU A 194 -11.65 -12.03 -19.05
CA GLU A 194 -10.95 -13.00 -18.21
C GLU A 194 -11.45 -12.97 -16.76
N ALA A 195 -11.64 -11.79 -16.18
CA ALA A 195 -12.18 -11.64 -14.82
C ALA A 195 -13.63 -12.18 -14.72
N MET A 196 -14.47 -11.95 -15.75
CA MET A 196 -15.82 -12.52 -15.82
C MET A 196 -15.80 -14.04 -15.94
N ALA A 197 -14.89 -14.61 -16.72
CA ALA A 197 -14.73 -16.06 -16.82
C ALA A 197 -14.38 -16.68 -15.45
N GLU A 198 -13.45 -16.04 -14.72
CA GLU A 198 -13.11 -16.44 -13.36
C GLU A 198 -14.29 -16.28 -12.39
N ALA A 199 -15.05 -15.18 -12.47
CA ALA A 199 -16.24 -14.98 -11.64
C ALA A 199 -17.31 -16.06 -11.87
N ARG A 200 -17.55 -16.46 -13.14
CA ARG A 200 -18.46 -17.57 -13.47
C ARG A 200 -17.96 -18.89 -12.92
N ARG A 201 -16.66 -19.18 -13.08
CA ARG A 201 -16.04 -20.43 -12.60
C ARG A 201 -16.14 -20.55 -11.07
N ARG A 202 -15.83 -19.48 -10.35
CA ARG A 202 -15.90 -19.45 -8.88
C ARG A 202 -17.35 -19.54 -8.40
N ALA A 203 -18.28 -18.85 -9.03
CA ALA A 203 -19.70 -18.95 -8.73
C ALA A 203 -20.24 -20.38 -8.90
N ALA A 204 -19.83 -21.10 -9.96
CA ALA A 204 -20.17 -22.50 -10.15
C ALA A 204 -19.65 -23.42 -9.03
N ASN A 205 -18.60 -23.02 -8.32
CA ASN A 205 -18.04 -23.69 -7.15
C ASN A 205 -18.56 -23.14 -5.81
N GLY A 206 -19.62 -22.32 -5.84
CA GLY A 206 -20.24 -21.77 -4.63
C GLY A 206 -19.58 -20.51 -4.06
N VAL A 207 -18.56 -19.97 -4.72
CA VAL A 207 -17.88 -18.75 -4.28
C VAL A 207 -18.50 -17.54 -4.98
N LEU A 208 -19.46 -16.92 -4.30
CA LEU A 208 -20.22 -15.75 -4.75
C LEU A 208 -20.00 -14.58 -3.79
N PRO A 209 -19.90 -13.34 -4.28
CA PRO A 209 -19.95 -12.18 -3.38
C PRO A 209 -21.30 -12.12 -2.65
N PRO A 210 -21.34 -11.66 -1.39
CA PRO A 210 -22.61 -11.36 -0.73
C PRO A 210 -23.45 -10.34 -1.51
N ASN A 211 -24.78 -10.35 -1.31
CA ASN A 211 -25.71 -9.46 -2.02
C ASN A 211 -25.35 -7.99 -1.93
N PHE A 212 -24.93 -7.51 -0.74
CA PHE A 212 -24.57 -6.11 -0.56
C PHE A 212 -23.27 -5.75 -1.32
N ILE A 213 -22.32 -6.68 -1.48
CA ILE A 213 -21.11 -6.50 -2.30
C ILE A 213 -21.48 -6.45 -3.79
N LEU A 214 -22.34 -7.36 -4.25
CA LEU A 214 -22.84 -7.35 -5.63
C LEU A 214 -23.52 -6.03 -5.96
N ARG A 215 -24.43 -5.54 -5.09
CA ARG A 215 -25.14 -4.27 -5.28
C ARG A 215 -24.21 -3.08 -5.34
N ALA A 216 -23.24 -3.01 -4.43
CA ALA A 216 -22.24 -1.94 -4.40
C ALA A 216 -21.38 -1.94 -5.68
N THR A 217 -20.93 -3.12 -6.11
CA THR A 217 -20.14 -3.29 -7.33
C THR A 217 -20.92 -2.90 -8.59
N ILE A 218 -22.17 -3.38 -8.73
CA ILE A 218 -23.06 -3.03 -9.84
C ILE A 218 -23.28 -1.52 -9.89
N ALA A 219 -23.57 -0.88 -8.76
CA ALA A 219 -23.77 0.57 -8.68
C ALA A 219 -22.53 1.35 -9.13
N GLN A 220 -21.34 0.94 -8.66
CA GLN A 220 -20.05 1.54 -9.04
C GLN A 220 -19.80 1.38 -10.55
N MET A 221 -19.98 0.19 -11.09
CA MET A 221 -19.75 -0.09 -12.52
C MET A 221 -20.74 0.64 -13.42
N ARG A 222 -22.01 0.77 -13.00
CA ARG A 222 -23.02 1.59 -13.72
C ARG A 222 -22.60 3.07 -13.74
N GLY A 223 -22.15 3.61 -12.61
CA GLY A 223 -21.62 4.97 -12.53
C GLY A 223 -20.43 5.21 -13.46
N PHE A 224 -19.54 4.23 -13.61
CA PHE A 224 -18.37 4.31 -14.47
C PHE A 224 -18.74 4.45 -15.97
N ILE A 225 -19.82 3.84 -16.43
CA ILE A 225 -20.27 3.89 -17.83
C ILE A 225 -21.46 4.86 -18.06
N ALA A 226 -21.81 5.68 -17.05
CA ALA A 226 -22.98 6.56 -17.13
C ALA A 226 -22.79 7.78 -18.04
N HIS A 227 -21.54 8.13 -18.34
CA HIS A 227 -21.18 9.33 -19.08
C HIS A 227 -20.70 9.02 -20.50
N PRO A 228 -20.71 10.01 -21.43
CA PRO A 228 -20.10 9.86 -22.75
C PRO A 228 -18.62 9.47 -22.64
N PRO A 229 -18.03 8.76 -23.63
CA PRO A 229 -16.63 8.31 -23.58
C PRO A 229 -15.62 9.41 -23.27
N ALA A 230 -15.78 10.60 -23.83
CA ALA A 230 -14.89 11.75 -23.57
C ALA A 230 -14.83 12.16 -22.08
N GLN A 231 -15.87 11.86 -21.29
CA GLN A 231 -15.95 12.14 -19.85
C GLN A 231 -15.57 10.94 -18.99
N ASN A 232 -15.34 9.77 -19.60
CA ASN A 232 -14.92 8.59 -18.87
C ASN A 232 -13.50 8.82 -18.30
N PRO A 233 -13.19 8.37 -17.05
CA PRO A 233 -11.87 8.54 -16.44
C PRO A 233 -10.70 8.11 -17.33
N PHE A 234 -10.83 7.06 -18.11
CA PHE A 234 -9.79 6.63 -19.06
C PHE A 234 -9.46 7.69 -20.12
N VAL A 235 -10.43 8.46 -20.56
CA VAL A 235 -10.23 9.50 -21.59
C VAL A 235 -9.94 10.85 -20.94
N ALA A 236 -10.77 11.28 -19.99
CA ALA A 236 -10.67 12.61 -19.39
C ALA A 236 -9.32 12.82 -18.67
N THR A 237 -8.87 11.84 -17.87
CA THR A 237 -7.56 11.93 -17.19
C THR A 237 -6.40 11.82 -18.19
N PHE A 238 -6.53 11.00 -19.22
CA PHE A 238 -5.55 10.88 -20.30
C PHE A 238 -5.36 12.20 -21.01
N ALA A 239 -6.45 12.83 -21.47
CA ALA A 239 -6.41 14.14 -22.12
C ALA A 239 -5.80 15.22 -21.23
N GLN A 240 -6.19 15.26 -19.94
CA GLN A 240 -5.64 16.20 -18.96
C GLN A 240 -4.12 16.04 -18.79
N LYS A 241 -3.64 14.80 -18.63
CA LYS A 241 -2.21 14.52 -18.43
C LYS A 241 -1.40 14.75 -19.70
N MET A 242 -1.93 14.43 -20.89
CA MET A 242 -1.27 14.69 -22.18
C MET A 242 -1.03 16.18 -22.42
N ALA A 243 -1.86 17.06 -21.89
CA ALA A 243 -1.69 18.52 -22.04
C ALA A 243 -0.33 19.00 -21.51
N ALA A 244 0.29 18.29 -20.58
CA ALA A 244 1.61 18.58 -20.03
C ALA A 244 2.79 18.02 -20.86
N ILE A 245 2.53 17.24 -21.91
CA ILE A 245 3.57 16.66 -22.77
C ILE A 245 3.89 17.63 -23.91
N PHE A 246 4.90 18.45 -23.74
CA PHE A 246 5.28 19.48 -24.72
C PHE A 246 5.70 18.93 -26.09
N ALA A 247 6.20 17.71 -26.15
CA ALA A 247 6.63 17.05 -27.38
C ALA A 247 5.47 16.59 -28.27
N LEU A 248 4.23 16.52 -27.76
CA LEU A 248 3.04 16.18 -28.54
C LEU A 248 2.48 17.44 -29.21
N SER A 249 2.23 17.37 -30.51
CA SER A 249 1.46 18.39 -31.23
C SER A 249 -0.05 18.26 -30.97
N ASP A 250 -0.80 19.32 -31.20
CA ASP A 250 -2.27 19.30 -31.04
C ASP A 250 -2.97 18.24 -31.92
N PRO A 251 -2.58 18.01 -33.20
CA PRO A 251 -3.11 16.93 -33.99
C PRO A 251 -2.84 15.54 -33.39
N GLU A 252 -1.62 15.29 -32.89
CA GLU A 252 -1.28 14.01 -32.25
C GLU A 252 -2.07 13.78 -30.97
N ARG A 253 -2.24 14.81 -30.12
CA ARG A 253 -3.13 14.75 -28.95
C ARG A 253 -4.56 14.40 -29.32
N ALA A 254 -5.10 15.10 -30.33
CA ALA A 254 -6.46 14.85 -30.80
C ALA A 254 -6.63 13.43 -31.36
N GLN A 255 -5.63 12.93 -32.08
CA GLN A 255 -5.64 11.56 -32.61
C GLN A 255 -5.62 10.52 -31.50
N LEU A 256 -4.71 10.64 -30.51
CA LEU A 256 -4.61 9.70 -29.38
C LEU A 256 -5.86 9.74 -28.51
N GLN A 257 -6.42 10.93 -28.27
CA GLN A 257 -7.69 11.05 -27.55
C GLN A 257 -8.85 10.37 -28.29
N ALA A 258 -8.98 10.62 -29.60
CA ALA A 258 -10.02 9.98 -30.43
C ALA A 258 -9.90 8.44 -30.43
N GLN A 259 -8.67 7.91 -30.47
CA GLN A 259 -8.44 6.46 -30.33
C GLN A 259 -8.90 5.95 -28.97
N ALA A 260 -8.55 6.65 -27.87
CA ALA A 260 -8.99 6.28 -26.54
C ALA A 260 -10.53 6.32 -26.39
N GLU A 261 -11.17 7.37 -26.92
CA GLU A 261 -12.65 7.47 -26.95
C GLU A 261 -13.29 6.32 -27.72
N GLN A 262 -12.73 5.97 -28.89
CA GLN A 262 -13.21 4.85 -29.70
C GLN A 262 -13.11 3.53 -28.94
N ILE A 263 -11.97 3.23 -28.29
CA ILE A 263 -11.78 2.00 -27.49
C ILE A 263 -12.80 1.96 -26.34
N VAL A 264 -12.98 3.07 -25.62
CA VAL A 264 -13.96 3.14 -24.53
C VAL A 264 -15.38 2.87 -25.02
N GLN A 265 -15.77 3.48 -26.14
CA GLN A 265 -17.12 3.34 -26.71
C GLN A 265 -17.39 1.93 -27.24
N SER A 266 -16.45 1.38 -28.04
CA SER A 266 -16.68 0.16 -28.81
C SER A 266 -16.28 -1.13 -28.10
N GLU A 267 -15.41 -1.06 -27.09
CA GLU A 267 -14.87 -2.25 -26.42
C GLU A 267 -15.13 -2.22 -24.90
N ILE A 268 -14.75 -1.14 -24.20
CA ILE A 268 -14.82 -1.11 -22.75
C ILE A 268 -16.26 -1.03 -22.24
N TYR A 269 -17.09 -0.15 -22.78
CA TYR A 269 -18.49 -0.04 -22.35
C TYR A 269 -19.29 -1.31 -22.60
N PRO A 270 -19.18 -2.01 -23.73
CA PRO A 270 -19.78 -3.34 -23.90
C PRO A 270 -19.30 -4.36 -22.87
N ALA A 271 -17.98 -4.44 -22.59
CA ALA A 271 -17.43 -5.36 -21.59
C ALA A 271 -17.96 -5.05 -20.17
N TRP A 272 -18.05 -3.77 -19.77
CA TRP A 272 -18.67 -3.39 -18.50
C TRP A 272 -20.15 -3.74 -18.40
N ARG A 273 -20.93 -3.54 -19.48
CA ARG A 273 -22.35 -3.96 -19.52
C ARG A 273 -22.48 -5.47 -19.35
N SER A 274 -21.62 -6.25 -20.00
CA SER A 274 -21.60 -7.72 -19.85
C SER A 274 -21.26 -8.14 -18.44
N ALA A 275 -20.30 -7.47 -17.79
CA ALA A 275 -19.91 -7.74 -16.41
C ALA A 275 -21.04 -7.35 -15.42
N ILE A 276 -21.71 -6.22 -15.63
CA ILE A 276 -22.88 -5.82 -14.84
C ILE A 276 -24.00 -6.88 -14.98
N ALA A 277 -24.33 -7.31 -16.20
CA ALA A 277 -25.34 -8.34 -16.42
C ALA A 277 -24.98 -9.69 -15.74
N LEU A 278 -23.69 -10.06 -15.74
CA LEU A 278 -23.22 -11.23 -15.00
C LEU A 278 -23.49 -11.08 -13.50
N LEU A 279 -23.09 -9.95 -12.88
CA LEU A 279 -23.31 -9.72 -11.45
C LEU A 279 -24.81 -9.65 -11.11
N GLU A 280 -25.63 -9.05 -11.96
CA GLU A 280 -27.09 -9.02 -11.79
C GLU A 280 -27.71 -10.43 -11.81
N SER A 281 -27.19 -11.32 -12.65
CA SER A 281 -27.63 -12.72 -12.71
C SER A 281 -27.28 -13.52 -11.44
N GLN A 282 -26.32 -13.06 -10.66
CA GLN A 282 -25.89 -13.67 -9.40
C GLN A 282 -26.72 -13.22 -8.19
N LEU A 283 -27.38 -12.06 -8.25
CA LEU A 283 -28.18 -11.51 -7.14
C LEU A 283 -29.25 -12.47 -6.58
N PRO A 284 -30.03 -13.23 -7.43
CA PRO A 284 -31.07 -14.11 -6.89
C PRO A 284 -30.55 -15.32 -6.12
N ILE A 285 -29.28 -15.69 -6.31
CA ILE A 285 -28.67 -16.89 -5.69
C ILE A 285 -27.61 -16.53 -4.62
N ALA A 286 -27.25 -15.28 -4.49
CA ALA A 286 -26.33 -14.81 -3.46
C ALA A 286 -27.05 -14.66 -2.11
N THR A 287 -26.30 -14.82 -1.01
CA THR A 287 -26.79 -14.57 0.36
C THR A 287 -26.19 -13.29 0.93
N ASP A 288 -26.58 -12.89 2.14
CA ASP A 288 -25.96 -11.79 2.89
C ASP A 288 -24.88 -12.27 3.87
N ASP A 289 -24.54 -13.56 3.83
CA ASP A 289 -23.48 -14.13 4.66
C ASP A 289 -22.13 -13.49 4.27
N ALA A 290 -21.52 -12.82 5.24
CA ALA A 290 -20.36 -11.96 5.00
C ALA A 290 -19.01 -12.70 5.12
N GLY A 291 -18.95 -13.73 5.97
CA GLY A 291 -17.70 -14.37 6.37
C GLY A 291 -17.21 -15.48 5.45
N LEU A 292 -15.91 -15.78 5.52
CA LEU A 292 -15.31 -16.91 4.80
C LEU A 292 -15.81 -18.27 5.34
N TRP A 293 -16.29 -18.33 6.58
CA TRP A 293 -16.81 -19.57 7.19
C TRP A 293 -17.87 -20.28 6.32
N ARG A 294 -18.55 -19.57 5.43
CA ARG A 294 -19.53 -20.12 4.48
C ARG A 294 -18.92 -20.89 3.30
N LEU A 295 -17.61 -20.77 3.08
CA LEU A 295 -16.90 -21.48 2.02
C LEU A 295 -16.34 -22.81 2.54
N ASN A 296 -16.16 -23.78 1.65
CA ASN A 296 -15.76 -25.16 2.01
C ASN A 296 -14.46 -25.20 2.85
N ASN A 297 -13.47 -24.39 2.50
CA ASN A 297 -12.19 -24.28 3.22
C ASN A 297 -12.08 -22.97 4.03
N GLY A 298 -13.20 -22.31 4.30
CA GLY A 298 -13.25 -20.97 4.86
C GLY A 298 -12.41 -20.74 6.11
N PRO A 299 -12.46 -21.60 7.15
CA PRO A 299 -11.62 -21.44 8.33
C PRO A 299 -10.12 -21.52 8.03
N ALA A 300 -9.69 -22.43 7.15
CA ALA A 300 -8.29 -22.56 6.74
C ALA A 300 -7.84 -21.39 5.87
N ALA A 301 -8.70 -20.93 4.94
CA ALA A 301 -8.48 -19.75 4.14
C ALA A 301 -8.31 -18.50 5.02
N TYR A 302 -9.19 -18.34 6.03
CA TYR A 302 -9.10 -17.19 6.93
C TYR A 302 -7.83 -17.23 7.79
N ALA A 303 -7.43 -18.38 8.30
CA ALA A 303 -6.16 -18.53 9.02
C ALA A 303 -4.95 -18.16 8.13
N TYR A 304 -4.97 -18.56 6.85
CA TYR A 304 -3.95 -18.14 5.88
C TYR A 304 -3.94 -16.63 5.67
N PHE A 305 -5.11 -15.99 5.44
CA PHE A 305 -5.19 -14.54 5.21
C PHE A 305 -4.75 -13.73 6.45
N LEU A 306 -5.08 -14.19 7.65
CA LEU A 306 -4.56 -13.60 8.89
C LEU A 306 -3.04 -13.70 8.96
N ARG A 307 -2.45 -14.90 8.80
CA ARG A 307 -1.00 -15.09 8.84
C ARG A 307 -0.29 -14.23 7.79
N ARG A 308 -0.78 -14.22 6.56
CA ARG A 308 -0.26 -13.38 5.48
C ARG A 308 -0.26 -11.89 5.83
N SER A 309 -1.32 -11.40 6.48
CA SER A 309 -1.51 -9.99 6.79
C SER A 309 -0.80 -9.56 8.07
N THR A 310 -0.79 -10.41 9.10
CA THR A 310 -0.25 -10.08 10.42
C THR A 310 1.18 -10.58 10.65
N THR A 311 1.68 -11.51 9.83
CA THR A 311 2.97 -12.21 10.00
C THR A 311 3.09 -12.95 11.34
N THR A 312 1.96 -13.36 11.92
CA THR A 312 1.89 -14.10 13.19
C THR A 312 1.08 -15.38 13.02
N ASP A 313 1.27 -16.33 13.93
CA ASP A 313 0.48 -17.57 14.02
C ASP A 313 -0.69 -17.43 15.00
N MET A 314 -1.10 -16.20 15.33
CA MET A 314 -2.25 -15.97 16.21
C MET A 314 -3.53 -16.53 15.59
N THR A 315 -4.31 -17.24 16.40
CA THR A 315 -5.63 -17.72 15.99
C THR A 315 -6.64 -16.56 15.90
N PRO A 316 -7.75 -16.73 15.14
CA PRO A 316 -8.84 -15.76 15.13
C PRO A 316 -9.35 -15.38 16.53
N ASP A 317 -9.45 -16.35 17.44
CA ASP A 317 -9.90 -16.10 18.82
C ASP A 317 -8.89 -15.25 19.60
N GLN A 318 -7.60 -15.55 19.49
CA GLN A 318 -6.55 -14.75 20.13
C GLN A 318 -6.55 -13.30 19.64
N ILE A 319 -6.75 -13.10 18.32
CA ILE A 319 -6.83 -11.75 17.72
C ILE A 319 -8.10 -11.03 18.19
N HIS A 320 -9.23 -11.72 18.25
CA HIS A 320 -10.49 -11.16 18.73
C HIS A 320 -10.37 -10.67 20.17
N GLU A 321 -9.88 -11.51 21.06
CA GLU A 321 -9.67 -11.20 22.48
C GLU A 321 -8.64 -10.06 22.67
N LEU A 322 -7.58 -10.04 21.85
CA LEU A 322 -6.63 -8.94 21.84
C LEU A 322 -7.34 -7.62 21.47
N GLY A 323 -8.18 -7.66 20.43
CA GLY A 323 -8.96 -6.51 19.99
C GLY A 323 -9.87 -5.96 21.09
N LEU A 324 -10.61 -6.82 21.79
CA LEU A 324 -11.47 -6.44 22.91
C LEU A 324 -10.68 -5.72 24.02
N ARG A 325 -9.54 -6.28 24.42
CA ARG A 325 -8.67 -5.67 25.45
C ARG A 325 -8.10 -4.31 25.02
N GLN A 326 -7.69 -4.19 23.75
CA GLN A 326 -7.18 -2.92 23.23
C GLN A 326 -8.28 -1.84 23.17
N VAL A 327 -9.47 -2.18 22.71
CA VAL A 327 -10.61 -1.27 22.70
C VAL A 327 -10.90 -0.73 24.11
N GLU A 328 -10.98 -1.63 25.12
CA GLU A 328 -11.22 -1.22 26.51
C GLU A 328 -10.12 -0.31 27.07
N THR A 329 -8.86 -0.62 26.71
CA THR A 329 -7.71 0.17 27.18
C THR A 329 -7.71 1.58 26.59
N ILE A 330 -7.96 1.69 25.27
CA ILE A 330 -8.01 2.97 24.59
C ILE A 330 -9.24 3.77 25.01
N ASP A 331 -10.41 3.12 25.25
CA ASP A 331 -11.60 3.79 25.78
C ASP A 331 -11.31 4.49 27.12
N ARG A 332 -10.57 3.83 28.02
CA ARG A 332 -10.16 4.45 29.29
C ARG A 332 -9.24 5.66 29.09
N GLN A 333 -8.31 5.60 28.13
CA GLN A 333 -7.44 6.73 27.81
C GLN A 333 -8.22 7.90 27.20
N MET A 334 -9.16 7.60 26.28
CA MET A 334 -10.06 8.61 25.70
C MET A 334 -10.93 9.28 26.76
N ASP A 335 -11.51 8.51 27.72
CA ASP A 335 -12.29 9.06 28.82
C ASP A 335 -11.48 10.05 29.65
N GLN A 336 -10.23 9.75 29.95
CA GLN A 336 -9.36 10.66 30.69
C GLN A 336 -9.11 11.98 29.95
N VAL A 337 -8.89 11.94 28.63
CA VAL A 337 -8.69 13.16 27.82
C VAL A 337 -10.00 13.94 27.71
N LEU A 338 -11.13 13.29 27.48
CA LEU A 338 -12.46 13.92 27.41
C LEU A 338 -12.80 14.64 28.71
N ARG A 339 -12.52 14.03 29.87
CA ARG A 339 -12.73 14.67 31.19
C ARG A 339 -11.86 15.90 31.37
N ARG A 340 -10.60 15.86 30.93
CA ARG A 340 -9.70 17.05 30.94
C ARG A 340 -10.24 18.19 30.09
N LEU A 341 -10.97 17.86 28.99
CA LEU A 341 -11.64 18.83 28.13
C LEU A 341 -13.00 19.30 28.68
N GLY A 342 -13.39 18.87 29.89
CA GLY A 342 -14.68 19.22 30.49
C GLY A 342 -15.90 18.48 29.92
N ARG A 343 -15.67 17.46 29.09
CA ARG A 343 -16.71 16.63 28.49
C ARG A 343 -16.95 15.39 29.37
N ASN A 344 -17.85 15.49 30.34
CA ASN A 344 -18.01 14.48 31.40
C ASN A 344 -19.21 13.55 31.21
N ASP A 345 -20.25 14.00 30.47
CA ASP A 345 -21.55 13.33 30.41
C ASP A 345 -21.70 12.46 29.17
N GLY A 346 -22.27 11.28 29.32
CA GLY A 346 -22.49 10.31 28.24
C GLY A 346 -21.36 9.31 28.03
N SER A 347 -21.55 8.40 27.07
CA SER A 347 -20.54 7.42 26.71
C SER A 347 -19.32 8.07 26.04
N VAL A 348 -18.16 7.39 26.04
CA VAL A 348 -16.96 7.85 25.29
C VAL A 348 -17.34 8.09 23.83
N LYS A 349 -18.09 7.17 23.22
CA LYS A 349 -18.56 7.28 21.84
C LYS A 349 -19.37 8.56 21.60
N ASP A 350 -20.38 8.83 22.44
CA ASP A 350 -21.26 10.00 22.25
C ASP A 350 -20.47 11.31 22.36
N ARG A 351 -19.56 11.39 23.33
CA ARG A 351 -18.70 12.56 23.53
C ARG A 351 -17.72 12.80 22.38
N ILE A 352 -17.17 11.73 21.80
CA ILE A 352 -16.32 11.82 20.61
C ILE A 352 -17.15 12.24 19.38
N ASP A 353 -18.31 11.64 19.18
CA ASP A 353 -19.17 11.98 18.05
C ASP A 353 -19.60 13.45 18.11
N GLN A 354 -19.91 13.96 19.33
CA GLN A 354 -20.21 15.37 19.53
C GLN A 354 -18.99 16.26 19.23
N LEU A 355 -17.80 15.90 19.71
CA LEU A 355 -16.58 16.67 19.42
C LEU A 355 -16.27 16.71 17.92
N ARG A 356 -16.45 15.59 17.22
CA ARG A 356 -16.28 15.54 15.76
C ARG A 356 -17.27 16.45 15.03
N GLN A 357 -18.52 16.54 15.51
CA GLN A 357 -19.51 17.47 14.98
C GLN A 357 -19.10 18.92 15.24
N ASP A 358 -18.70 19.25 16.47
CA ASP A 358 -18.29 20.59 16.88
C ASP A 358 -17.07 21.10 16.08
N THR A 359 -16.20 20.18 15.67
CA THR A 359 -14.95 20.49 14.93
C THR A 359 -15.05 20.24 13.42
N THR A 360 -16.25 19.95 12.91
CA THR A 360 -16.49 19.82 11.47
C THR A 360 -16.27 21.17 10.77
N TYR A 361 -15.60 21.14 9.62
CA TYR A 361 -15.37 22.34 8.82
C TYR A 361 -16.70 22.97 8.39
N PRO A 362 -16.82 24.31 8.37
CA PRO A 362 -18.04 25.00 7.97
C PRO A 362 -18.46 24.62 6.54
N SER A 363 -19.76 24.43 6.29
CA SER A 363 -20.28 24.06 4.96
C SER A 363 -19.50 22.94 4.27
N PRO A 364 -19.42 21.72 4.89
CA PRO A 364 -18.65 20.63 4.32
C PRO A 364 -19.08 20.32 2.88
N GLY A 365 -18.12 20.21 1.98
CA GLY A 365 -18.36 20.00 0.54
C GLY A 365 -18.34 21.26 -0.32
N SER A 366 -18.37 22.47 0.26
CA SER A 366 -18.09 23.72 -0.48
C SER A 366 -16.62 23.76 -0.94
N ASP A 367 -16.34 24.42 -2.04
CA ASP A 367 -14.97 24.55 -2.56
C ASP A 367 -14.05 25.32 -1.59
N GLU A 368 -14.60 26.24 -0.80
CA GLU A 368 -13.87 26.96 0.24
C GLU A 368 -13.45 26.02 1.38
N SER A 369 -14.37 25.23 1.94
CA SER A 369 -14.04 24.26 2.98
C SER A 369 -13.09 23.16 2.49
N ARG A 370 -13.27 22.68 1.27
CA ARG A 370 -12.35 21.71 0.63
C ARG A 370 -10.93 22.31 0.53
N SER A 371 -10.82 23.55 0.09
CA SER A 371 -9.54 24.27 0.01
C SER A 371 -8.94 24.50 1.40
N GLN A 372 -9.77 24.79 2.42
CA GLN A 372 -9.28 25.00 3.79
C GLN A 372 -8.72 23.69 4.38
N VAL A 373 -9.41 22.55 4.23
CA VAL A 373 -8.90 21.24 4.65
C VAL A 373 -7.53 20.95 4.03
N MET A 374 -7.36 21.22 2.73
CA MET A 374 -6.08 20.98 2.07
C MET A 374 -4.97 21.90 2.57
N ARG A 375 -5.28 23.18 2.90
CA ARG A 375 -4.30 24.08 3.54
C ARG A 375 -3.90 23.59 4.92
N ASP A 376 -4.84 23.11 5.71
CA ASP A 376 -4.57 22.60 7.06
C ASP A 376 -3.73 21.31 6.99
N ILE A 377 -4.02 20.41 6.05
CA ILE A 377 -3.19 19.21 5.77
C ILE A 377 -1.75 19.62 5.43
N GLU A 378 -1.57 20.60 4.53
CA GLU A 378 -0.24 21.07 4.13
C GLU A 378 0.51 21.69 5.33
N ALA A 379 -0.17 22.48 6.17
CA ALA A 379 0.42 23.07 7.36
C ALA A 379 0.87 22.00 8.38
N ILE A 380 0.03 20.99 8.62
CA ILE A 380 0.35 19.85 9.50
C ILE A 380 1.57 19.08 8.95
N LEU A 381 1.59 18.82 7.65
CA LEU A 381 2.69 18.12 6.99
C LEU A 381 4.01 18.88 7.16
N ARG A 382 4.04 20.19 6.91
CA ARG A 382 5.26 21.01 7.07
C ARG A 382 5.74 21.08 8.52
N ASP A 383 4.83 21.10 9.49
CA ASP A 383 5.18 21.01 10.90
C ASP A 383 5.77 19.63 11.25
N ALA A 384 5.17 18.56 10.74
CA ALA A 384 5.65 17.20 10.93
C ALA A 384 7.06 16.98 10.35
N GLU A 385 7.33 17.47 9.15
CA GLU A 385 8.67 17.42 8.53
C GLU A 385 9.74 18.08 9.43
N LYS A 386 9.42 19.23 9.99
CA LYS A 386 10.29 19.94 10.94
C LYS A 386 10.55 19.12 12.21
N ARG A 387 9.48 18.61 12.83
CA ARG A 387 9.57 17.84 14.09
C ARG A 387 10.33 16.54 13.90
N ALA A 388 10.17 15.88 12.75
CA ALA A 388 10.86 14.63 12.43
C ALA A 388 12.38 14.77 12.41
N THR A 389 12.93 15.93 12.05
CA THR A 389 14.39 16.17 12.11
C THR A 389 14.97 16.15 13.51
N LEU A 390 14.13 16.26 14.55
CA LEU A 390 14.53 16.17 15.95
C LEU A 390 14.48 14.73 16.50
N LEU A 391 13.79 13.84 15.79
CA LEU A 391 13.62 12.43 16.20
C LEU A 391 14.48 11.47 15.39
N PHE A 392 14.82 11.83 14.14
CA PHE A 392 15.49 10.94 13.21
C PHE A 392 16.72 11.58 12.58
N ASP A 393 17.81 10.84 12.50
CA ASP A 393 19.06 11.28 11.86
C ASP A 393 18.95 11.35 10.33
N LYS A 394 17.97 10.63 9.75
CA LYS A 394 17.73 10.56 8.30
C LYS A 394 16.28 10.83 8.00
N THR A 395 16.05 11.68 7.01
CA THR A 395 14.73 11.97 6.46
C THR A 395 14.69 11.63 4.97
N PRO A 396 13.52 11.34 4.39
CA PRO A 396 13.37 11.13 2.95
C PRO A 396 13.84 12.34 2.16
N LYS A 397 14.47 12.09 1.01
CA LYS A 397 14.83 13.12 0.03
C LYS A 397 13.69 13.40 -0.95
N ALA A 398 12.93 12.35 -1.28
CA ALA A 398 11.75 12.48 -2.11
C ALA A 398 10.70 13.33 -1.39
N PRO A 399 10.14 14.37 -2.02
CA PRO A 399 9.06 15.15 -1.42
C PRO A 399 7.75 14.34 -1.39
N VAL A 400 6.83 14.74 -0.51
CA VAL A 400 5.45 14.27 -0.51
C VAL A 400 4.51 15.42 -0.86
N VAL A 401 3.49 15.11 -1.65
CA VAL A 401 2.45 16.06 -2.06
C VAL A 401 1.10 15.54 -1.58
N ALA A 402 0.33 16.41 -0.91
CA ALA A 402 -1.04 16.13 -0.53
C ALA A 402 -2.01 16.64 -1.62
N GLN A 403 -2.98 15.81 -2.00
CA GLN A 403 -4.03 16.21 -2.94
C GLN A 403 -5.35 15.51 -2.62
N PRO A 404 -6.51 16.11 -2.99
CA PRO A 404 -7.78 15.42 -2.84
C PRO A 404 -7.89 14.24 -3.80
N PHE A 405 -8.70 13.25 -3.43
CA PHE A 405 -9.17 12.27 -4.41
C PHE A 405 -9.97 12.93 -5.53
N PRO A 406 -9.96 12.38 -6.76
CA PRO A 406 -10.93 12.75 -7.77
C PRO A 406 -12.36 12.58 -7.24
N ARG A 407 -13.27 13.52 -7.53
CA ARG A 407 -14.63 13.55 -6.95
C ARG A 407 -15.40 12.24 -7.14
N PHE A 408 -15.21 11.55 -8.26
CA PHE A 408 -15.89 10.27 -8.52
C PHE A 408 -15.43 9.11 -7.61
N ARG A 409 -14.26 9.25 -6.96
CA ARG A 409 -13.72 8.25 -6.02
C ARG A 409 -14.00 8.59 -4.55
N GLU A 410 -14.28 9.83 -4.23
CA GLU A 410 -14.36 10.31 -2.84
C GLU A 410 -15.37 9.53 -1.98
N ALA A 411 -16.51 9.13 -2.56
CA ALA A 411 -17.58 8.46 -1.82
C ALA A 411 -17.14 7.16 -1.12
N ASN A 412 -16.20 6.43 -1.74
CA ASN A 412 -15.73 5.13 -1.24
C ASN A 412 -14.22 5.12 -0.93
N ALA A 413 -13.56 6.29 -0.98
CA ALA A 413 -12.14 6.39 -0.71
C ALA A 413 -11.86 6.56 0.80
N ALA A 414 -10.80 5.93 1.28
CA ALA A 414 -10.12 6.28 2.52
C ALA A 414 -8.82 7.05 2.19
N ALA A 415 -8.26 7.77 3.16
CA ALA A 415 -6.95 8.37 3.03
C ALA A 415 -5.93 7.31 2.59
N SER A 416 -5.00 7.66 1.72
CA SER A 416 -4.01 6.72 1.20
C SER A 416 -2.72 7.39 0.77
N TYR A 417 -1.64 6.63 0.84
CA TYR A 417 -0.33 7.04 0.37
C TYR A 417 0.15 6.17 -0.79
N SER A 418 0.78 6.81 -1.79
CA SER A 418 1.45 6.13 -2.90
C SER A 418 2.94 6.46 -2.89
N THR A 419 3.77 5.42 -2.80
CA THR A 419 5.23 5.52 -2.74
C THR A 419 5.82 6.15 -4.02
N PRO A 420 6.88 6.99 -3.94
CA PRO A 420 7.59 7.44 -5.12
C PRO A 420 8.20 6.25 -5.85
N PRO A 421 8.22 6.25 -7.19
CA PRO A 421 8.83 5.17 -7.95
C PRO A 421 10.36 5.17 -7.79
N GLY A 422 10.99 4.02 -8.08
CA GLY A 422 12.43 3.83 -7.91
C GLY A 422 13.31 4.74 -8.77
N ASP A 423 12.77 5.28 -9.86
CA ASP A 423 13.43 6.23 -10.76
C ASP A 423 13.30 7.70 -10.32
N GLY A 424 12.56 7.97 -9.23
CA GLY A 424 12.33 9.33 -8.72
C GLY A 424 11.47 10.22 -9.61
N SER A 425 10.78 9.66 -10.58
CA SER A 425 10.02 10.40 -11.60
C SER A 425 8.77 11.10 -11.07
N ARG A 426 8.36 10.82 -9.82
CA ARG A 426 7.17 11.37 -9.18
C ARG A 426 7.42 11.48 -7.67
N PRO A 427 6.86 12.50 -6.97
CA PRO A 427 6.86 12.56 -5.51
C PRO A 427 6.04 11.42 -4.90
N GLY A 428 6.19 11.21 -3.60
CA GLY A 428 5.22 10.52 -2.79
C GLY A 428 3.88 11.24 -2.85
N LEU A 429 2.78 10.50 -2.88
CA LEU A 429 1.46 11.08 -3.04
C LEU A 429 0.54 10.68 -1.90
N PHE A 430 0.13 11.65 -1.10
CA PHE A 430 -0.92 11.52 -0.10
C PHE A 430 -2.25 11.96 -0.71
N GLN A 431 -3.25 11.08 -0.75
CA GLN A 431 -4.60 11.41 -1.22
C GLN A 431 -5.60 11.40 -0.06
N PHE A 432 -6.37 12.48 0.06
CA PHE A 432 -7.36 12.66 1.12
C PHE A 432 -8.78 12.75 0.54
N PRO A 433 -9.78 11.99 1.10
CA PRO A 433 -11.17 12.06 0.66
C PRO A 433 -11.85 13.27 1.31
N LEU A 434 -12.25 14.27 0.50
CA LEU A 434 -12.94 15.46 0.98
C LEU A 434 -14.47 15.23 1.04
N ARG A 435 -14.89 14.13 1.61
CA ARG A 435 -16.29 13.84 1.92
C ARG A 435 -16.66 14.34 3.32
N ARG A 436 -17.94 14.59 3.56
CA ARG A 436 -18.44 15.32 4.75
C ARG A 436 -17.97 14.71 6.08
N ASP A 437 -18.02 13.39 6.21
CA ASP A 437 -17.67 12.65 7.43
C ASP A 437 -16.16 12.66 7.75
N TRP A 438 -15.33 12.99 6.77
CA TRP A 438 -13.87 13.16 6.92
C TRP A 438 -13.46 14.63 7.12
N MET A 439 -14.34 15.58 6.87
CA MET A 439 -14.06 17.01 6.99
C MET A 439 -14.25 17.49 8.45
N THR A 440 -13.50 16.92 9.38
CA THR A 440 -13.43 17.29 10.80
C THR A 440 -11.98 17.45 11.24
N LYS A 441 -11.71 18.32 12.20
CA LYS A 441 -10.34 18.53 12.73
C LYS A 441 -9.89 17.38 13.61
N VAL A 442 -10.82 16.72 14.33
CA VAL A 442 -10.50 15.53 15.14
C VAL A 442 -9.99 14.40 14.24
N GLY A 443 -8.77 13.98 14.49
CA GLY A 443 -8.10 12.91 13.75
C GLY A 443 -7.40 13.34 12.45
N LEU A 444 -7.60 14.59 11.96
CA LEU A 444 -6.94 15.05 10.74
C LEU A 444 -5.41 15.00 10.88
N ARG A 445 -4.88 15.52 11.99
CA ARG A 445 -3.44 15.53 12.29
C ARG A 445 -2.86 14.10 12.31
N SER A 446 -3.55 13.18 12.97
CA SER A 446 -3.13 11.78 13.10
C SER A 446 -3.08 11.08 11.73
N ILE A 447 -4.08 11.28 10.87
CA ILE A 447 -4.09 10.72 9.51
C ILE A 447 -2.97 11.32 8.64
N VAL A 448 -2.68 12.61 8.76
CA VAL A 448 -1.54 13.21 8.06
C VAL A 448 -0.24 12.56 8.52
N TYR A 449 -0.06 12.31 9.81
CA TYR A 449 1.12 11.62 10.34
C TYR A 449 1.21 10.18 9.85
N HIS A 450 0.10 9.44 9.83
CA HIS A 450 0.01 8.07 9.31
C HIS A 450 0.47 7.97 7.85
N GLU A 451 -0.09 8.82 7.00
CA GLU A 451 0.13 8.76 5.55
C GLU A 451 1.44 9.42 5.12
N THR A 452 1.96 10.39 5.91
CA THR A 452 3.10 11.17 5.49
C THR A 452 4.31 11.02 6.42
N VAL A 453 4.55 11.98 7.32
CA VAL A 453 5.70 12.05 8.23
C VAL A 453 5.18 12.04 9.67
N PRO A 454 5.65 11.09 10.50
CA PRO A 454 6.71 10.10 10.28
C PRO A 454 6.22 8.73 9.78
N GLY A 455 5.02 8.64 9.20
CA GLY A 455 4.35 7.41 8.78
C GLY A 455 4.80 6.84 7.43
N HIS A 456 3.83 6.53 6.55
CA HIS A 456 4.07 5.80 5.31
C HIS A 456 5.09 6.47 4.38
N HIS A 457 4.99 7.78 4.13
CA HIS A 457 5.95 8.45 3.28
C HIS A 457 7.37 8.33 3.84
N PHE A 458 7.52 8.58 5.13
CA PHE A 458 8.82 8.53 5.79
C PHE A 458 9.48 7.16 5.64
N ASP A 459 8.77 6.08 5.98
CA ASP A 459 9.29 4.71 5.94
C ASP A 459 9.55 4.22 4.50
N LEU A 460 8.54 4.37 3.64
CA LEU A 460 8.59 3.79 2.30
C LEU A 460 9.53 4.55 1.37
N ALA A 461 9.60 5.88 1.46
CA ALA A 461 10.54 6.65 0.65
C ALA A 461 11.99 6.40 1.07
N LEU A 462 12.28 6.33 2.39
CA LEU A 462 13.61 5.90 2.86
C LEU A 462 13.95 4.49 2.38
N GLY A 463 12.96 3.58 2.38
CA GLY A 463 13.14 2.23 1.83
C GLY A 463 13.54 2.25 0.35
N VAL A 464 12.87 3.05 -0.49
CA VAL A 464 13.20 3.22 -1.93
C VAL A 464 14.58 3.83 -2.12
N GLU A 465 14.96 4.79 -1.28
CA GLU A 465 16.24 5.50 -1.34
C GLU A 465 17.43 4.65 -0.86
N ASN A 466 17.19 3.63 -0.04
CA ASN A 466 18.23 2.79 0.53
C ASN A 466 18.81 1.79 -0.50
N LYS A 467 19.80 2.25 -1.27
CA LYS A 467 20.44 1.45 -2.34
C LYS A 467 21.23 0.24 -1.83
N VAL A 468 21.47 0.11 -0.53
CA VAL A 468 22.09 -1.08 0.07
C VAL A 468 21.12 -2.27 0.08
N LEU A 469 19.82 -2.01 0.15
CA LEU A 469 18.81 -3.07 0.08
C LEU A 469 18.61 -3.55 -1.36
N PRO A 470 18.39 -4.85 -1.58
CA PRO A 470 18.03 -5.37 -2.90
C PRO A 470 16.71 -4.76 -3.39
N ALA A 471 16.56 -4.64 -4.71
CA ALA A 471 15.43 -3.95 -5.34
C ALA A 471 14.07 -4.53 -4.93
N PHE A 472 13.97 -5.85 -4.73
CA PHE A 472 12.70 -6.46 -4.32
C PHE A 472 12.20 -5.95 -2.97
N ARG A 473 13.10 -5.66 -2.03
CA ARG A 473 12.75 -5.07 -0.73
C ARG A 473 12.36 -3.59 -0.87
N ARG A 474 13.16 -2.84 -1.63
CA ARG A 474 12.96 -1.39 -1.82
C ARG A 474 11.64 -1.07 -2.52
N LEU A 475 11.25 -1.88 -3.50
CA LEU A 475 10.10 -1.64 -4.37
C LEU A 475 8.89 -2.54 -4.07
N GLY A 476 8.97 -3.39 -3.05
CA GLY A 476 7.88 -4.30 -2.67
C GLY A 476 7.50 -5.29 -3.78
N ILE A 477 8.49 -5.83 -4.51
CA ILE A 477 8.28 -6.62 -5.73
C ILE A 477 7.46 -7.89 -5.49
N PHE A 478 7.68 -8.61 -4.37
CA PHE A 478 6.96 -9.84 -4.03
C PHE A 478 5.73 -9.59 -3.15
N GLY A 479 5.29 -8.35 -3.06
CA GLY A 479 4.22 -7.88 -2.18
C GLY A 479 4.74 -7.22 -0.91
N GLY A 480 3.95 -6.31 -0.36
CA GLY A 480 4.24 -5.68 0.92
C GLY A 480 3.93 -6.62 2.09
N VAL A 481 4.64 -6.44 3.21
CA VAL A 481 4.30 -7.05 4.49
C VAL A 481 3.34 -6.10 5.20
N ALA A 482 2.04 -6.38 5.14
CA ALA A 482 1.00 -5.46 5.60
C ALA A 482 1.20 -5.05 7.07
N ALA A 483 1.50 -5.99 7.98
CA ALA A 483 1.76 -5.68 9.38
C ALA A 483 2.95 -4.73 9.59
N ARG A 484 3.99 -4.81 8.73
CA ARG A 484 5.11 -3.87 8.80
C ARG A 484 4.69 -2.48 8.32
N VAL A 485 4.02 -2.39 7.18
CA VAL A 485 3.67 -1.11 6.56
C VAL A 485 2.62 -0.37 7.38
N GLU A 486 1.50 -1.04 7.65
CA GLU A 486 0.37 -0.46 8.38
C GLU A 486 0.67 -0.30 9.88
N GLY A 487 1.41 -1.28 10.44
CA GLY A 487 1.87 -1.19 11.82
C GLY A 487 2.82 -0.02 12.06
N TRP A 488 3.70 0.28 11.09
CA TRP A 488 4.54 1.48 11.15
C TRP A 488 3.69 2.76 11.07
N GLY A 489 2.71 2.83 10.15
CA GLY A 489 1.81 3.99 10.05
C GLY A 489 1.08 4.28 11.37
N LEU A 490 0.51 3.24 12.00
CA LEU A 490 -0.17 3.38 13.28
C LEU A 490 0.81 3.70 14.43
N TYR A 491 1.96 3.03 14.47
CA TYR A 491 3.04 3.35 15.42
C TYR A 491 3.53 4.80 15.29
N ALA A 492 3.60 5.34 14.08
CA ALA A 492 3.99 6.72 13.84
C ALA A 492 3.02 7.76 14.44
N GLU A 493 1.71 7.46 14.42
CA GLU A 493 0.69 8.26 15.10
C GLU A 493 0.95 8.29 16.62
N ARG A 494 1.25 7.13 17.21
CA ARG A 494 1.58 6.99 18.62
C ARG A 494 2.93 7.64 18.96
N LEU A 495 3.96 7.44 18.15
CA LEU A 495 5.28 8.06 18.33
C LEU A 495 5.19 9.59 18.37
N ALA A 496 4.36 10.18 17.51
CA ALA A 496 4.08 11.60 17.53
C ALA A 496 3.48 12.05 18.88
N ALA A 497 2.53 11.27 19.43
CA ALA A 497 1.95 11.55 20.73
C ALA A 497 2.98 11.42 21.87
N GLU A 498 3.77 10.34 21.89
CA GLU A 498 4.83 10.11 22.89
C GLU A 498 5.95 11.17 22.81
N SER A 499 6.17 11.77 21.63
CA SER A 499 7.15 12.82 21.39
C SER A 499 6.63 14.24 21.67
N GLY A 500 5.43 14.38 22.24
CA GLY A 500 4.86 15.68 22.62
C GLY A 500 4.29 16.50 21.47
N TRP A 501 4.02 15.88 20.32
CA TRP A 501 3.48 16.62 19.14
C TRP A 501 2.03 17.09 19.33
N TYR A 502 1.37 16.67 20.42
CA TYR A 502 0.01 17.06 20.81
C TYR A 502 -0.02 17.80 22.17
N GLU A 503 1.13 18.26 22.72
CA GLU A 503 1.18 18.87 24.08
C GLU A 503 0.18 20.03 24.23
N ASP A 504 0.05 20.89 23.20
CA ASP A 504 -0.87 22.02 23.18
C ASP A 504 -2.19 21.73 22.43
N ASP A 505 -2.44 20.45 22.09
CA ASP A 505 -3.59 20.04 21.27
C ASP A 505 -4.23 18.75 21.82
N PRO A 506 -4.94 18.85 22.97
CA PRO A 506 -5.60 17.67 23.55
C PRO A 506 -6.75 17.11 22.67
N GLU A 507 -7.37 17.93 21.81
CA GLU A 507 -8.34 17.45 20.81
C GLU A 507 -7.65 16.65 19.71
N GLY A 508 -6.46 17.07 19.28
CA GLY A 508 -5.60 16.31 18.36
C GLY A 508 -5.16 14.97 18.96
N GLN A 509 -4.76 14.97 20.26
CA GLN A 509 -4.45 13.72 20.98
C GLN A 509 -5.65 12.78 21.04
N LEU A 510 -6.85 13.31 21.28
CA LEU A 510 -8.07 12.52 21.25
C LEU A 510 -8.35 11.95 19.85
N GLY A 511 -8.00 12.69 18.81
CA GLY A 511 -8.06 12.24 17.42
C GLY A 511 -7.09 11.08 17.12
N GLN A 512 -5.90 11.09 17.72
CA GLN A 512 -4.96 9.97 17.63
C GLN A 512 -5.54 8.72 18.31
N LEU A 513 -6.04 8.85 19.55
CA LEU A 513 -6.68 7.73 20.26
C LEU A 513 -7.93 7.20 19.54
N TYR A 514 -8.70 8.07 18.88
CA TYR A 514 -9.85 7.67 18.05
C TYR A 514 -9.41 6.77 16.89
N TRP A 515 -8.34 7.10 16.18
CA TRP A 515 -7.84 6.29 15.10
C TRP A 515 -7.17 5.00 15.59
N GLU A 516 -6.48 5.02 16.73
CA GLU A 516 -5.92 3.82 17.36
C GLU A 516 -7.06 2.85 17.78
N GLN A 517 -8.12 3.37 18.42
CA GLN A 517 -9.29 2.58 18.77
C GLN A 517 -9.99 1.98 17.54
N PHE A 518 -10.09 2.76 16.47
CA PHE A 518 -10.65 2.27 15.22
C PHE A 518 -9.88 1.05 14.70
N ARG A 519 -8.53 1.05 14.81
CA ARG A 519 -7.69 -0.10 14.42
C ARG A 519 -7.82 -1.28 15.41
N ALA A 520 -8.04 -1.02 16.67
CA ALA A 520 -8.35 -2.05 17.67
C ALA A 520 -9.71 -2.73 17.38
N ARG A 521 -10.74 -1.95 17.04
CA ARG A 521 -12.06 -2.46 16.63
C ARG A 521 -11.98 -3.33 15.37
N ARG A 522 -11.05 -3.06 14.46
CA ARG A 522 -10.83 -3.89 13.26
C ARG A 522 -10.48 -5.33 13.61
N LEU A 523 -9.70 -5.58 14.68
CA LEU A 523 -9.38 -6.92 15.15
C LEU A 523 -10.65 -7.71 15.53
N VAL A 524 -11.57 -7.03 16.23
CA VAL A 524 -12.83 -7.62 16.70
C VAL A 524 -13.78 -7.87 15.53
N VAL A 525 -13.92 -6.91 14.62
CA VAL A 525 -14.90 -6.96 13.53
C VAL A 525 -14.48 -7.93 12.44
N ASP A 526 -13.22 -7.91 12.01
CA ASP A 526 -12.70 -8.82 10.97
C ASP A 526 -12.84 -10.29 11.43
N THR A 527 -12.39 -10.59 12.65
CA THR A 527 -12.55 -11.93 13.24
C THR A 527 -14.01 -12.27 13.55
N GLY A 528 -14.80 -11.26 13.91
CA GLY A 528 -16.26 -11.39 14.11
C GLY A 528 -16.94 -11.88 12.83
N ILE A 529 -16.67 -11.23 11.70
CA ILE A 529 -17.23 -11.59 10.40
C ILE A 529 -16.76 -12.98 9.95
N HIS A 530 -15.45 -13.23 9.96
CA HIS A 530 -14.87 -14.40 9.28
C HIS A 530 -14.78 -15.67 10.13
N ALA A 531 -14.81 -15.55 11.48
CA ALA A 531 -14.68 -16.69 12.38
C ALA A 531 -15.85 -16.83 13.37
N LYS A 532 -16.54 -15.72 13.71
CA LYS A 532 -17.64 -15.76 14.70
C LYS A 532 -19.03 -15.56 14.08
N HIS A 533 -19.13 -15.64 12.77
CA HIS A 533 -20.38 -15.59 11.99
C HIS A 533 -21.17 -14.29 12.18
N TRP A 534 -20.50 -13.17 12.44
CA TRP A 534 -21.18 -11.89 12.52
C TRP A 534 -21.78 -11.49 11.18
N THR A 535 -22.99 -10.97 11.24
CA THR A 535 -23.61 -10.32 10.08
C THR A 535 -22.95 -8.97 9.80
N ARG A 536 -23.13 -8.47 8.58
CA ARG A 536 -22.74 -7.09 8.22
C ARG A 536 -23.29 -6.07 9.22
N GLN A 537 -24.56 -6.21 9.65
CA GLN A 537 -25.17 -5.28 10.57
C GLN A 537 -24.53 -5.33 11.96
N GLN A 538 -24.22 -6.51 12.51
CA GLN A 538 -23.52 -6.63 13.80
C GLN A 538 -22.14 -5.96 13.77
N ALA A 539 -21.44 -6.07 12.65
CA ALA A 539 -20.16 -5.39 12.45
C ALA A 539 -20.30 -3.84 12.43
N ILE A 540 -21.35 -3.34 11.77
CA ILE A 540 -21.68 -1.90 11.76
C ILE A 540 -22.07 -1.43 13.17
N ASP A 541 -22.91 -2.18 13.87
CA ASP A 541 -23.38 -1.84 15.21
C ASP A 541 -22.24 -1.81 16.24
N TYR A 542 -21.18 -2.59 16.01
CA TYR A 542 -19.95 -2.53 16.80
C TYR A 542 -19.15 -1.23 16.61
N GLY A 543 -19.51 -0.41 15.63
CA GLY A 543 -18.95 0.94 15.43
C GLY A 543 -17.92 1.04 14.29
N ILE A 544 -18.02 0.16 13.29
CA ILE A 544 -17.27 0.29 12.03
C ILE A 544 -18.24 0.73 10.94
N GLU A 545 -17.86 1.73 10.13
CA GLU A 545 -18.70 2.21 9.04
C GLU A 545 -18.93 1.15 7.96
N ALA A 546 -20.09 1.20 7.28
CA ALA A 546 -20.53 0.17 6.35
C ALA A 546 -19.51 -0.11 5.22
N ALA A 547 -18.90 0.93 4.63
CA ALA A 547 -17.91 0.79 3.58
C ALA A 547 -16.64 0.04 4.04
N GLU A 548 -16.22 0.27 5.29
CA GLU A 548 -15.10 -0.45 5.89
C GLU A 548 -15.44 -1.91 6.21
N VAL A 549 -16.65 -2.18 6.75
CA VAL A 549 -17.13 -3.56 6.94
C VAL A 549 -17.12 -4.32 5.61
N GLU A 550 -17.62 -3.71 4.55
CA GLU A 550 -17.65 -4.30 3.20
C GLU A 550 -16.23 -4.53 2.63
N ARG A 551 -15.27 -3.66 2.98
CA ARG A 551 -13.85 -3.88 2.65
C ARG A 551 -13.28 -5.12 3.36
N TYR A 552 -13.60 -5.34 4.65
CA TYR A 552 -13.12 -6.52 5.38
C TYR A 552 -13.68 -7.81 4.78
N VAL A 553 -14.93 -7.79 4.31
CA VAL A 553 -15.55 -8.95 3.64
C VAL A 553 -14.79 -9.38 2.39
N VAL A 554 -14.27 -8.42 1.61
CA VAL A 554 -13.51 -8.70 0.37
C VAL A 554 -12.00 -8.82 0.59
N TRP A 555 -11.48 -8.32 1.73
CA TRP A 555 -10.07 -8.38 2.15
C TRP A 555 -9.91 -9.00 3.55
N PRO A 556 -10.18 -10.29 3.71
CA PRO A 556 -10.11 -10.97 5.00
C PRO A 556 -8.74 -10.84 5.66
N GLY A 557 -8.71 -10.53 6.94
CA GLY A 557 -7.48 -10.45 7.75
C GLY A 557 -6.61 -9.21 7.53
N GLN A 558 -6.80 -8.46 6.45
CA GLN A 558 -5.98 -7.27 6.18
C GLN A 558 -6.18 -6.20 7.26
N ALA A 559 -7.42 -6.01 7.71
CA ALA A 559 -7.74 -5.03 8.73
C ALA A 559 -7.04 -5.28 10.07
N CYS A 560 -6.64 -6.52 10.36
CA CYS A 560 -5.89 -6.91 11.56
C CYS A 560 -4.42 -6.49 11.53
N SER A 561 -3.85 -6.19 10.37
CA SER A 561 -2.42 -5.91 10.21
C SER A 561 -1.95 -4.66 10.96
N TYR A 562 -2.78 -3.64 11.07
CA TYR A 562 -2.49 -2.33 11.67
C TYR A 562 -2.08 -2.46 13.15
N MET A 563 -3.03 -2.85 13.99
CA MET A 563 -2.84 -2.95 15.45
C MET A 563 -1.83 -4.05 15.80
N ILE A 564 -1.88 -5.21 15.13
CA ILE A 564 -0.91 -6.29 15.40
C ILE A 564 0.50 -5.84 15.02
N GLY A 565 0.65 -5.14 13.89
CA GLY A 565 1.93 -4.59 13.45
C GLY A 565 2.49 -3.55 14.42
N GLU A 566 1.67 -2.60 14.88
CA GLU A 566 2.05 -1.61 15.88
C GLU A 566 2.51 -2.27 17.18
N LEU A 567 1.72 -3.20 17.73
CA LEU A 567 2.06 -3.89 18.97
C LEU A 567 3.37 -4.67 18.87
N ARG A 568 3.67 -5.27 17.71
CA ARG A 568 4.95 -5.94 17.46
C ARG A 568 6.11 -4.95 17.37
N ILE A 569 5.93 -3.78 16.80
CA ILE A 569 6.95 -2.72 16.77
C ILE A 569 7.25 -2.23 18.19
N ILE A 570 6.21 -2.02 18.99
CA ILE A 570 6.36 -1.62 20.40
C ILE A 570 7.12 -2.69 21.20
N GLU A 571 6.74 -3.96 21.07
CA GLU A 571 7.43 -5.09 21.72
C GLU A 571 8.92 -5.14 21.33
N LEU A 572 9.25 -4.93 20.06
CA LEU A 572 10.63 -4.92 19.58
C LEU A 572 11.40 -3.71 20.13
N ARG A 573 10.78 -2.55 20.22
CA ARG A 573 11.35 -1.34 20.84
C ARG A 573 11.69 -1.59 22.31
N GLU A 574 10.74 -2.11 23.09
CA GLU A 574 10.92 -2.40 24.51
C GLU A 574 12.03 -3.43 24.76
N LYS A 575 12.12 -4.46 23.89
CA LYS A 575 13.22 -5.43 23.95
C LYS A 575 14.59 -4.78 23.67
N ALA A 576 14.63 -3.87 22.70
CA ALA A 576 15.86 -3.16 22.37
C ALA A 576 16.29 -2.20 23.50
N GLU A 577 15.36 -1.44 24.07
CA GLU A 577 15.60 -0.55 25.22
C GLU A 577 16.12 -1.36 26.41
N THR A 578 15.50 -2.49 26.73
CA THR A 578 15.96 -3.40 27.80
C THR A 578 17.37 -3.92 27.53
N ALA A 579 17.67 -4.34 26.30
CA ALA A 579 18.98 -4.88 25.94
C ALA A 579 20.10 -3.82 25.94
N LEU A 580 19.78 -2.57 25.64
CA LEU A 580 20.71 -1.44 25.60
C LEU A 580 20.86 -0.75 26.97
N GLY A 581 20.00 -1.05 27.94
CA GLY A 581 20.03 -0.45 29.27
C GLY A 581 19.57 1.02 29.28
N SER A 582 18.69 1.40 28.38
CA SER A 582 18.17 2.76 28.22
C SER A 582 16.74 2.90 28.77
#